data_445f697b09ec24b7e1bcab7d852d899e
#
_entry.id   445f697b09ec24b7e1bcab7d852d899e
#
_cell.length_a   1.000
_cell.length_b   1.000
_cell.length_c   1.000
_cell.angle_alpha   90.00
_cell.angle_beta   90.00
_cell.angle_gamma   90.00
#
_symmetry.space_group_name_H-M   'P 1'
#
loop_
_entity.id
_entity.type
_entity.pdbx_description
1 polymer ?
#
loop_
_entity_poly.entity_id
_entity_poly.type
_entity_poly.pdbx_seq_one_letter_code
_entity_poly.pdbx_strand_id
1 'polypeptide(L)'
;TFVPMLMSPDRELRRRAFETYYKALGQYKNTVAATLDGQFKQLCFFANARHYDSTLQASLDATEVPVPVYLNLIEAVHGNLDKMYRYVALRKKVMGVDELHMYDVYTPIVADADKEITYEQAKETVLEALHVLGDDYVALLKEGFNNRWIDVYENEGKRSGAYSNSAYGVHPYVLMSFD
;
A
#
# COMPACT_ATOMS: atom_id res chain seq x y z
N THR A 1 10.37 7.31 -13.33
CA THR A 1 9.91 7.31 -11.93
C THR A 1 10.70 6.31 -11.10
N PHE A 2 10.69 6.43 -9.76
CA PHE A 2 11.56 5.66 -8.86
C PHE A 2 11.22 4.15 -8.85
N VAL A 3 9.96 3.81 -8.64
CA VAL A 3 9.52 2.40 -8.55
C VAL A 3 9.78 1.60 -9.83
N PRO A 4 9.42 2.07 -11.02
CA PRO A 4 9.78 1.40 -12.27
C PRO A 4 11.29 1.15 -12.45
N MET A 5 12.15 2.07 -11.97
CA MET A 5 13.60 1.82 -11.97
C MET A 5 13.99 0.67 -11.04
N LEU A 6 13.30 0.48 -9.91
CA LEU A 6 13.53 -0.65 -8.99
C LEU A 6 12.99 -1.99 -9.52
N MET A 7 12.09 -1.96 -10.48
CA MET A 7 11.58 -3.16 -11.17
C MET A 7 12.51 -3.64 -12.30
N SER A 8 13.46 -2.81 -12.74
CA SER A 8 14.38 -3.14 -13.83
C SER A 8 15.14 -4.44 -13.58
N PRO A 9 15.39 -5.28 -14.59
CA PRO A 9 16.29 -6.43 -14.50
C PRO A 9 17.75 -6.01 -14.23
N ASP A 10 18.16 -4.81 -14.64
CA ASP A 10 19.50 -4.27 -14.39
C ASP A 10 19.70 -3.89 -12.92
N ARG A 11 20.46 -4.71 -12.19
CA ARG A 11 20.72 -4.51 -10.76
C ARG A 11 21.49 -3.22 -10.47
N GLU A 12 22.38 -2.81 -11.35
CA GLU A 12 23.16 -1.58 -11.16
C GLU A 12 22.28 -0.33 -11.31
N LEU A 13 21.32 -0.36 -12.24
CA LEU A 13 20.31 0.69 -12.37
C LEU A 13 19.46 0.79 -11.09
N ARG A 14 18.99 -0.33 -10.55
CA ARG A 14 18.23 -0.37 -9.30
C ARG A 14 19.03 0.24 -8.14
N ARG A 15 20.28 -0.21 -7.97
CA ARG A 15 21.18 0.28 -6.92
C ARG A 15 21.37 1.79 -7.01
N ARG A 16 21.72 2.31 -8.19
CA ARG A 16 21.94 3.75 -8.40
C ARG A 16 20.68 4.57 -8.17
N ALA A 17 19.52 4.10 -8.63
CA ALA A 17 18.25 4.75 -8.39
C ALA A 17 17.95 4.86 -6.89
N PHE A 18 18.12 3.75 -6.17
CA PHE A 18 17.91 3.69 -4.73
C PHE A 18 18.86 4.63 -3.96
N GLU A 19 20.17 4.52 -4.21
CA GLU A 19 21.17 5.34 -3.53
C GLU A 19 20.98 6.84 -3.81
N THR A 20 20.69 7.21 -5.06
CA THR A 20 20.46 8.60 -5.45
C THR A 20 19.22 9.16 -4.75
N TYR A 21 18.13 8.41 -4.72
CA TYR A 21 16.88 8.82 -4.09
C TYR A 21 17.07 9.04 -2.58
N TYR A 22 17.63 8.05 -1.87
CA TYR A 22 17.84 8.17 -0.43
C TYR A 22 18.94 9.16 -0.04
N LYS A 23 19.95 9.37 -0.90
CA LYS A 23 20.92 10.46 -0.72
C LYS A 23 20.25 11.83 -0.77
N ALA A 24 19.32 12.03 -1.71
CA ALA A 24 18.55 13.27 -1.79
C ALA A 24 17.66 13.47 -0.56
N LEU A 25 16.93 12.45 -0.13
CA LEU A 25 16.11 12.50 1.10
C LEU A 25 16.96 12.74 2.35
N GLY A 26 18.15 12.17 2.40
CA GLY A 26 19.07 12.34 3.52
C GLY A 26 19.47 13.79 3.81
N GLN A 27 19.39 14.67 2.82
CA GLN A 27 19.62 16.11 3.00
C GLN A 27 18.61 16.78 3.92
N TYR A 28 17.39 16.20 4.01
CA TYR A 28 16.30 16.71 4.85
C TYR A 28 16.17 15.99 6.20
N LYS A 29 17.14 15.12 6.55
CA LYS A 29 17.07 14.26 7.74
C LYS A 29 16.74 15.05 9.02
N ASN A 30 17.41 16.19 9.24
CA ASN A 30 17.20 16.98 10.45
C ASN A 30 15.82 17.65 10.48
N THR A 31 15.35 18.13 9.33
CA THR A 31 14.01 18.72 9.20
C THR A 31 12.94 17.67 9.47
N VAL A 32 13.07 16.48 8.85
CA VAL A 32 12.12 15.37 9.06
C VAL A 32 12.14 14.92 10.53
N ALA A 33 13.32 14.82 11.16
CA ALA A 33 13.43 14.47 12.57
C ALA A 33 12.73 15.50 13.47
N ALA A 34 12.92 16.79 13.21
CA ALA A 34 12.28 17.85 13.99
C ALA A 34 10.76 17.88 13.82
N THR A 35 10.24 17.66 12.61
CA THR A 35 8.79 17.57 12.37
C THR A 35 8.18 16.35 13.03
N LEU A 36 8.87 15.20 12.99
CA LEU A 36 8.43 13.99 13.67
C LEU A 36 8.41 14.15 15.20
N ASP A 37 9.46 14.75 15.78
CA ASP A 37 9.51 15.09 17.21
C ASP A 37 8.35 16.03 17.62
N GLY A 38 8.06 17.04 16.80
CA GLY A 38 6.90 17.92 16.98
C GLY A 38 5.56 17.15 16.98
N GLN A 39 5.41 16.21 16.09
CA GLN A 39 4.22 15.34 16.02
C GLN A 39 4.09 14.48 17.29
N PHE A 40 5.16 13.85 17.74
CA PHE A 40 5.12 13.07 18.98
C PHE A 40 4.78 13.94 20.20
N LYS A 41 5.36 15.12 20.32
CA LYS A 41 5.03 16.06 21.40
C LYS A 41 3.56 16.46 21.39
N GLN A 42 2.99 16.70 20.20
CA GLN A 42 1.57 16.98 20.04
C GLN A 42 0.69 15.80 20.51
N LEU A 43 1.02 14.57 20.10
CA LEU A 43 0.30 13.38 20.55
C LEU A 43 0.37 13.20 22.06
N CYS A 44 1.54 13.38 22.67
CA CYS A 44 1.72 13.33 24.11
C CYS A 44 0.91 14.41 24.84
N PHE A 45 0.91 15.65 24.31
CA PHE A 45 0.11 16.73 24.87
C PHE A 45 -1.39 16.37 24.88
N PHE A 46 -1.95 15.91 23.77
CA PHE A 46 -3.36 15.56 23.73
C PHE A 46 -3.72 14.35 24.57
N ALA A 47 -2.84 13.34 24.64
CA ALA A 47 -3.05 12.19 25.52
C ALA A 47 -3.11 12.63 26.98
N ASN A 48 -2.16 13.43 27.44
CA ASN A 48 -2.12 13.96 28.80
C ASN A 48 -3.31 14.89 29.11
N ALA A 49 -3.64 15.81 28.21
CA ALA A 49 -4.75 16.74 28.39
C ALA A 49 -6.12 16.06 28.48
N ARG A 50 -6.25 14.86 27.92
CA ARG A 50 -7.46 14.03 27.94
C ARG A 50 -7.39 12.89 28.95
N HIS A 51 -6.36 12.86 29.80
CA HIS A 51 -6.15 11.87 30.85
C HIS A 51 -6.04 10.42 30.37
N TYR A 52 -5.45 10.19 29.19
CA TYR A 52 -5.07 8.85 28.76
C TYR A 52 -3.73 8.44 29.37
N ASP A 53 -3.58 7.17 29.71
CA ASP A 53 -2.32 6.61 30.25
C ASP A 53 -1.18 6.60 29.25
N SER A 54 -1.51 6.60 27.96
CA SER A 54 -0.53 6.61 26.86
C SER A 54 -1.10 7.17 25.57
N THR A 55 -0.23 7.59 24.67
CA THR A 55 -0.58 7.96 23.29
C THR A 55 -1.19 6.79 22.51
N LEU A 56 -0.75 5.55 22.80
CA LEU A 56 -1.33 4.35 22.19
C LEU A 56 -2.79 4.17 22.61
N GLN A 57 -3.10 4.27 23.90
CA GLN A 57 -4.46 4.22 24.39
C GLN A 57 -5.34 5.31 23.75
N ALA A 58 -4.85 6.55 23.72
CA ALA A 58 -5.55 7.67 23.08
C ALA A 58 -5.84 7.43 21.59
N SER A 59 -4.92 6.79 20.87
CA SER A 59 -5.09 6.48 19.45
C SER A 59 -6.11 5.38 19.20
N LEU A 60 -6.21 4.40 20.09
CA LEU A 60 -7.10 3.26 19.96
C LEU A 60 -8.53 3.53 20.49
N ASP A 61 -8.68 4.53 21.35
CA ASP A 61 -9.97 4.86 21.98
C ASP A 61 -11.03 5.25 20.95
N ALA A 62 -10.66 6.01 19.92
CA ALA A 62 -11.59 6.44 18.85
C ALA A 62 -12.25 5.27 18.09
N THR A 63 -11.63 4.09 18.09
CA THR A 63 -12.14 2.87 17.46
C THR A 63 -12.53 1.80 18.48
N GLU A 64 -12.48 2.13 19.77
CA GLU A 64 -12.79 1.24 20.90
C GLU A 64 -11.99 -0.07 20.87
N VAL A 65 -10.74 -0.03 20.35
CA VAL A 65 -9.85 -1.20 20.30
C VAL A 65 -9.03 -1.28 21.60
N PRO A 66 -9.13 -2.38 22.37
CA PRO A 66 -8.31 -2.57 23.55
C PRO A 66 -6.81 -2.66 23.21
N VAL A 67 -5.95 -2.03 24.01
CA VAL A 67 -4.49 -2.05 23.85
C VAL A 67 -3.92 -3.47 23.67
N PRO A 68 -4.37 -4.50 24.43
CA PRO A 68 -3.91 -5.88 24.21
C PRO A 68 -4.15 -6.42 22.81
N VAL A 69 -5.21 -6.01 22.11
CA VAL A 69 -5.48 -6.45 20.72
C VAL A 69 -4.37 -5.95 19.79
N TYR A 70 -3.96 -4.69 19.94
CA TYR A 70 -2.86 -4.12 19.18
C TYR A 70 -1.53 -4.84 19.46
N LEU A 71 -1.21 -5.08 20.74
CA LEU A 71 0.02 -5.77 21.14
C LEU A 71 0.03 -7.23 20.65
N ASN A 72 -1.10 -7.94 20.75
CA ASN A 72 -1.23 -9.30 20.25
C ASN A 72 -1.05 -9.37 18.73
N LEU A 73 -1.47 -8.36 17.98
CA LEU A 73 -1.22 -8.30 16.53
C LEU A 73 0.29 -8.27 16.25
N ILE A 74 1.03 -7.42 16.98
CA ILE A 74 2.49 -7.33 16.82
C ILE A 74 3.14 -8.68 17.16
N GLU A 75 2.73 -9.31 18.25
CA GLU A 75 3.25 -10.62 18.68
C GLU A 75 2.93 -11.71 17.66
N ALA A 76 1.71 -11.73 17.13
CA ALA A 76 1.32 -12.67 16.08
C ALA A 76 2.13 -12.50 14.80
N VAL A 77 2.42 -11.26 14.38
CA VAL A 77 3.30 -10.99 13.24
C VAL A 77 4.72 -11.48 13.54
N HIS A 78 5.28 -11.17 14.71
CA HIS A 78 6.62 -11.61 15.11
C HIS A 78 6.72 -13.15 15.14
N GLY A 79 5.72 -13.83 15.66
CA GLY A 79 5.66 -15.30 15.69
C GLY A 79 5.56 -15.95 14.31
N ASN A 80 5.32 -15.17 13.25
CA ASN A 80 5.22 -15.66 11.87
C ASN A 80 6.31 -15.13 10.92
N LEU A 81 7.31 -14.43 11.43
CA LEU A 81 8.40 -13.88 10.60
C LEU A 81 9.25 -14.95 9.92
N ASP A 82 9.30 -16.17 10.44
CA ASP A 82 9.98 -17.31 9.82
C ASP A 82 9.49 -17.56 8.38
N LYS A 83 8.20 -17.39 8.12
CA LYS A 83 7.59 -17.52 6.80
C LYS A 83 8.07 -16.44 5.84
N MET A 84 8.19 -15.20 6.33
CA MET A 84 8.75 -14.09 5.56
C MET A 84 10.24 -14.33 5.27
N TYR A 85 11.00 -14.80 6.24
CA TYR A 85 12.43 -15.10 6.06
C TYR A 85 12.64 -16.22 5.04
N ARG A 86 11.78 -17.23 5.00
CA ARG A 86 11.82 -18.28 3.97
C ARG A 86 11.57 -17.71 2.58
N TYR A 87 10.60 -16.80 2.44
CA TYR A 87 10.33 -16.12 1.17
C TYR A 87 11.54 -15.27 0.73
N VAL A 88 12.12 -14.49 1.63
CA VAL A 88 13.30 -13.67 1.35
C VAL A 88 14.50 -14.52 0.93
N ALA A 89 14.72 -15.67 1.60
CA ALA A 89 15.76 -16.61 1.23
C ALA A 89 15.51 -17.24 -0.17
N LEU A 90 14.26 -17.58 -0.50
CA LEU A 90 13.88 -18.04 -1.82
C LEU A 90 14.15 -16.98 -2.89
N ARG A 91 13.75 -15.73 -2.62
CA ARG A 91 13.98 -14.60 -3.51
C ARG A 91 15.46 -14.40 -3.80
N LYS A 92 16.30 -14.38 -2.75
CA LYS A 92 17.76 -14.33 -2.87
C LYS A 92 18.32 -15.42 -3.80
N LYS A 93 17.86 -16.67 -3.59
CA LYS A 93 18.26 -17.83 -4.38
C LYS A 93 17.86 -17.72 -5.86
N VAL A 94 16.60 -17.34 -6.12
CA VAL A 94 16.07 -17.21 -7.49
C VAL A 94 16.75 -16.08 -8.24
N MET A 95 17.04 -14.97 -7.59
CA MET A 95 17.74 -13.83 -8.17
C MET A 95 19.25 -14.08 -8.38
N GLY A 96 19.82 -15.14 -7.79
CA GLY A 96 21.23 -15.47 -7.92
C GLY A 96 22.18 -14.43 -7.34
N VAL A 97 21.76 -13.73 -6.26
CA VAL A 97 22.56 -12.68 -5.61
C VAL A 97 23.17 -13.19 -4.30
N ASP A 98 24.41 -12.75 -3.99
CA ASP A 98 25.07 -13.12 -2.75
C ASP A 98 24.43 -12.44 -1.53
N GLU A 99 23.91 -11.24 -1.71
CA GLU A 99 23.21 -10.48 -0.69
C GLU A 99 22.00 -9.76 -1.32
N LEU A 100 20.84 -9.89 -0.66
CA LEU A 100 19.60 -9.22 -1.08
C LEU A 100 19.54 -7.85 -0.41
N HIS A 101 19.43 -6.82 -1.23
CA HIS A 101 19.27 -5.43 -0.77
C HIS A 101 17.85 -4.92 -0.98
N MET A 102 17.50 -3.80 -0.35
CA MET A 102 16.19 -3.16 -0.49
C MET A 102 15.85 -2.81 -1.95
N TYR A 103 16.83 -2.50 -2.77
CA TYR A 103 16.63 -2.23 -4.21
C TYR A 103 16.35 -3.48 -5.04
N ASP A 104 16.43 -4.68 -4.46
CA ASP A 104 16.12 -5.95 -5.13
C ASP A 104 14.68 -6.43 -4.84
N VAL A 105 13.93 -5.73 -3.96
CA VAL A 105 12.63 -6.19 -3.46
C VAL A 105 11.51 -6.07 -4.50
N TYR A 106 11.56 -5.07 -5.37
CA TYR A 106 10.53 -4.83 -6.39
C TYR A 106 10.76 -5.58 -7.70
N THR A 107 11.94 -6.15 -7.90
CA THR A 107 12.25 -6.87 -9.14
C THR A 107 11.41 -8.13 -9.27
N PRO A 108 10.73 -8.36 -10.41
CA PRO A 108 10.05 -9.62 -10.68
C PRO A 108 11.02 -10.81 -10.56
N ILE A 109 10.59 -11.89 -9.91
CA ILE A 109 11.37 -13.12 -9.76
C ILE A 109 10.93 -14.23 -10.73
N VAL A 110 9.80 -14.01 -11.40
CA VAL A 110 9.29 -14.89 -12.45
C VAL A 110 9.36 -14.13 -13.77
N ALA A 111 10.11 -14.65 -14.70
CA ALA A 111 10.19 -14.09 -16.05
C ALA A 111 8.84 -14.26 -16.76
N ASP A 112 8.50 -13.30 -17.60
CA ASP A 112 7.30 -13.32 -18.46
C ASP A 112 5.96 -13.48 -17.72
N ALA A 113 5.91 -13.08 -16.44
CA ALA A 113 4.67 -13.09 -15.66
C ALA A 113 3.81 -11.83 -15.90
N ASP A 114 4.35 -10.81 -16.56
CA ASP A 114 3.62 -9.58 -16.87
C ASP A 114 2.65 -9.83 -18.03
N LYS A 115 1.38 -9.98 -17.68
CA LYS A 115 0.29 -10.05 -18.64
C LYS A 115 -0.39 -8.69 -18.67
N GLU A 116 -0.37 -8.05 -19.84
CA GLU A 116 -1.17 -6.85 -20.05
C GLU A 116 -2.66 -7.22 -19.98
N ILE A 117 -3.39 -6.60 -19.08
CA ILE A 117 -4.82 -6.80 -18.89
C ILE A 117 -5.50 -5.47 -19.18
N THR A 118 -6.30 -5.42 -20.22
CA THR A 118 -7.06 -4.21 -20.55
C THR A 118 -8.17 -3.96 -19.51
N TYR A 119 -8.61 -2.71 -19.38
CA TYR A 119 -9.70 -2.37 -18.47
C TYR A 119 -10.99 -3.17 -18.78
N GLU A 120 -11.28 -3.41 -20.06
CA GLU A 120 -12.44 -4.23 -20.46
C GLU A 120 -12.32 -5.67 -19.97
N GLN A 121 -11.15 -6.29 -20.12
CA GLN A 121 -10.88 -7.63 -19.58
C GLN A 121 -10.96 -7.65 -18.04
N ALA A 122 -10.47 -6.60 -17.38
CA ALA A 122 -10.57 -6.47 -15.93
C ALA A 122 -12.04 -6.40 -15.48
N LYS A 123 -12.91 -5.64 -16.18
CA LYS A 123 -14.35 -5.60 -15.89
C LYS A 123 -15.01 -6.99 -16.01
N GLU A 124 -14.71 -7.72 -17.07
CA GLU A 124 -15.23 -9.08 -17.27
C GLU A 124 -14.81 -10.01 -16.13
N THR A 125 -13.52 -9.99 -15.79
CA THR A 125 -12.98 -10.79 -14.68
C THR A 125 -13.63 -10.44 -13.34
N VAL A 126 -13.85 -9.16 -13.06
CA VAL A 126 -14.50 -8.70 -11.82
C VAL A 126 -15.96 -9.15 -11.77
N LEU A 127 -16.70 -9.05 -12.89
CA LEU A 127 -18.10 -9.49 -12.95
C LEU A 127 -18.21 -11.00 -12.74
N GLU A 128 -17.31 -11.78 -13.32
CA GLU A 128 -17.25 -13.23 -13.14
C GLU A 128 -16.89 -13.58 -11.68
N ALA A 129 -15.86 -12.99 -11.14
CA ALA A 129 -15.40 -13.26 -9.78
C ALA A 129 -16.45 -12.92 -8.71
N LEU A 130 -17.18 -11.83 -8.90
CA LEU A 130 -18.19 -11.35 -7.95
C LEU A 130 -19.59 -11.92 -8.17
N HIS A 131 -19.77 -12.79 -9.16
CA HIS A 131 -21.04 -13.49 -9.40
C HIS A 131 -21.52 -14.27 -8.16
N VAL A 132 -20.60 -14.74 -7.34
CA VAL A 132 -20.89 -15.41 -6.07
C VAL A 132 -21.73 -14.56 -5.10
N LEU A 133 -21.72 -13.23 -5.26
CA LEU A 133 -22.51 -12.30 -4.44
C LEU A 133 -23.97 -12.14 -4.91
N GLY A 134 -24.35 -12.77 -6.03
CA GLY A 134 -25.68 -12.78 -6.58
C GLY A 134 -25.90 -11.80 -7.73
N ASP A 135 -26.98 -12.03 -8.47
CA ASP A 135 -27.29 -11.31 -9.71
C ASP A 135 -27.57 -9.81 -9.46
N ASP A 136 -28.22 -9.48 -8.35
CA ASP A 136 -28.51 -8.09 -7.99
C ASP A 136 -27.21 -7.28 -7.76
N TYR A 137 -26.21 -7.88 -7.14
CA TYR A 137 -24.91 -7.26 -6.94
C TYR A 137 -24.17 -7.07 -8.26
N VAL A 138 -24.19 -8.08 -9.13
CA VAL A 138 -23.60 -8.00 -10.47
C VAL A 138 -24.29 -6.94 -11.34
N ALA A 139 -25.62 -6.81 -11.25
CA ALA A 139 -26.37 -5.77 -11.94
C ALA A 139 -25.92 -4.36 -11.50
N LEU A 140 -25.73 -4.15 -10.19
CA LEU A 140 -25.24 -2.89 -9.62
C LEU A 140 -23.81 -2.57 -10.08
N LEU A 141 -22.92 -3.57 -10.15
CA LEU A 141 -21.56 -3.39 -10.69
C LEU A 141 -21.59 -2.96 -12.16
N LYS A 142 -22.42 -3.59 -12.97
CA LYS A 142 -22.59 -3.22 -14.39
C LYS A 142 -23.10 -1.78 -14.53
N GLU A 143 -24.04 -1.38 -13.67
CA GLU A 143 -24.51 0.01 -13.61
C GLU A 143 -23.33 0.96 -13.31
N GLY A 144 -22.51 0.65 -12.29
CA GLY A 144 -21.35 1.45 -11.91
C GLY A 144 -20.32 1.61 -13.03
N PHE A 145 -20.04 0.52 -13.77
CA PHE A 145 -19.16 0.56 -14.92
C PHE A 145 -19.69 1.43 -16.09
N ASN A 146 -21.00 1.47 -16.28
CA ASN A 146 -21.62 2.18 -17.40
C ASN A 146 -21.97 3.64 -17.08
N ASN A 147 -22.14 4.00 -15.82
CA ASN A 147 -22.66 5.30 -15.38
C ASN A 147 -21.58 6.25 -14.80
N ARG A 148 -20.32 6.05 -15.14
CA ARG A 148 -19.20 6.92 -14.74
C ARG A 148 -19.02 7.05 -13.21
N TRP A 149 -19.29 5.99 -12.45
CA TRP A 149 -19.00 5.99 -11.03
C TRP A 149 -17.50 5.85 -10.77
N ILE A 150 -16.74 5.46 -11.81
CA ILE A 150 -15.29 5.16 -11.74
C ILE A 150 -14.55 6.11 -12.67
N ASP A 151 -13.64 6.88 -12.11
CA ASP A 151 -12.59 7.63 -12.84
C ASP A 151 -11.37 6.71 -13.00
N VAL A 152 -11.17 6.18 -14.20
CA VAL A 152 -10.35 4.99 -14.46
C VAL A 152 -8.89 5.33 -14.67
N TYR A 153 -8.58 6.19 -15.65
CA TYR A 153 -7.23 6.37 -16.15
C TYR A 153 -6.49 7.53 -15.49
N GLU A 154 -5.16 7.45 -15.53
CA GLU A 154 -4.32 8.57 -15.16
C GLU A 154 -4.53 9.76 -16.10
N ASN A 155 -4.51 10.97 -15.56
CA ASN A 155 -4.54 12.21 -16.32
C ASN A 155 -3.78 13.33 -15.60
N GLU A 156 -3.54 14.43 -16.30
CA GLU A 156 -2.84 15.60 -15.75
C GLU A 156 -3.58 16.18 -14.53
N GLY A 157 -2.85 16.36 -13.43
CA GLY A 157 -3.39 16.87 -12.17
C GLY A 157 -4.02 15.84 -11.26
N LYS A 158 -4.25 14.61 -11.73
CA LYS A 158 -4.74 13.50 -10.91
C LYS A 158 -3.62 12.97 -10.01
N ARG A 159 -3.92 12.80 -8.72
CA ARG A 159 -2.97 12.18 -7.79
C ARG A 159 -2.96 10.67 -7.99
N SER A 160 -1.77 10.07 -7.87
CA SER A 160 -1.64 8.62 -7.87
C SER A 160 -2.35 7.99 -6.67
N GLY A 161 -2.81 6.75 -6.85
CA GLY A 161 -3.53 5.99 -5.85
C GLY A 161 -4.95 5.67 -6.30
N ALA A 162 -5.70 5.04 -5.40
CA ALA A 162 -7.10 4.70 -5.62
C ALA A 162 -7.90 4.92 -4.34
N TYR A 163 -9.15 5.29 -4.48
CA TYR A 163 -10.09 5.32 -3.36
C TYR A 163 -11.50 5.03 -3.83
N SER A 164 -12.33 4.55 -2.92
CA SER A 164 -13.79 4.53 -3.05
C SER A 164 -14.38 5.31 -1.90
N ASN A 165 -15.28 6.22 -2.21
CA ASN A 165 -15.98 7.05 -1.22
C ASN A 165 -17.45 7.17 -1.59
N SER A 166 -18.31 7.24 -0.59
CA SER A 166 -19.76 7.42 -0.80
C SER A 166 -20.40 8.16 0.36
N ALA A 167 -21.59 8.71 0.13
CA ALA A 167 -22.50 9.14 1.19
C ALA A 167 -23.67 8.14 1.27
N TYR A 168 -24.30 8.05 2.44
CA TYR A 168 -25.46 7.17 2.62
C TYR A 168 -26.57 7.52 1.62
N GLY A 169 -27.09 6.52 0.92
CA GLY A 169 -28.15 6.67 -0.07
C GLY A 169 -27.69 7.14 -1.47
N VAL A 170 -26.38 7.24 -1.70
CA VAL A 170 -25.79 7.61 -2.99
C VAL A 170 -24.85 6.49 -3.45
N HIS A 171 -24.67 6.33 -4.77
CA HIS A 171 -23.68 5.40 -5.32
C HIS A 171 -22.25 5.76 -4.92
N PRO A 172 -21.31 4.83 -4.91
CA PRO A 172 -19.90 5.13 -4.66
C PRO A 172 -19.28 5.94 -5.80
N TYR A 173 -18.28 6.75 -5.44
CA TYR A 173 -17.37 7.40 -6.38
C TYR A 173 -16.01 6.73 -6.22
N VAL A 174 -15.53 6.13 -7.30
CA VAL A 174 -14.26 5.40 -7.32
C VAL A 174 -13.26 6.15 -8.17
N LEU A 175 -12.09 6.39 -7.63
CA LEU A 175 -10.95 6.93 -8.37
C LEU A 175 -9.87 5.87 -8.41
N MET A 176 -9.29 5.63 -9.58
CA MET A 176 -8.14 4.76 -9.75
C MET A 176 -7.21 5.34 -10.81
N SER A 177 -6.00 4.82 -10.90
CA SER A 177 -5.06 5.04 -12.00
C SER A 177 -4.76 3.66 -12.56
N PHE A 178 -5.55 3.24 -13.53
CA PHE A 178 -5.42 1.95 -14.19
C PHE A 178 -4.36 2.05 -15.28
N ASP A 179 -3.34 1.18 -15.23
CA ASP A 179 -2.22 1.05 -16.16
C ASP A 179 -1.95 -0.41 -16.54
#